data_0f998e20f10a4977bfb3483b8f181a43
#
_entry.id   0f998e20f10a4977bfb3483b8f181a43
#
_cell.length_a   1.000
_cell.length_b   1.000
_cell.length_c   1.000
_cell.angle_alpha   90.00
_cell.angle_beta   90.00
_cell.angle_gamma   90.00
#
_symmetry.space_group_name_H-M   'P 1'
#
loop_
_entity.id
_entity.type
_entity.pdbx_description
1 polymer ?
#
loop_
_entity_poly.entity_id
_entity_poly.type
_entity_poly.pdbx_seq_one_letter_code
_entity_poly.pdbx_strand_id
1 'polypeptide(L)'
;LRFARWEDIDFETKLWEIPAEVMKMKRPHIVPLSEQVIMLFKQLEPISKHHPLVFIGRNDPRKPISKESINQVIELLGYKGRLTGHGFRHTMSTILHEQGFNSAWIEMQLAHVDKNSIRGTYNHAL
;
A
#
# COMPACT_ATOMS: atom_id res chain seq x y z
N LEU A 1 3.53 -3.23 -0.33
CA LEU A 1 3.12 -3.39 1.08
C LEU A 1 4.03 -4.35 1.85
N ARG A 2 4.33 -5.53 1.30
CA ARG A 2 5.13 -6.52 2.03
C ARG A 2 6.56 -6.08 2.35
N PHE A 3 7.09 -5.08 1.64
CA PHE A 3 8.39 -4.50 1.91
C PHE A 3 8.34 -3.25 2.81
N ALA A 4 7.19 -2.97 3.41
CA ALA A 4 7.06 -1.82 4.30
C ALA A 4 8.04 -1.92 5.48
N ARG A 5 8.69 -0.81 5.79
CA ARG A 5 9.66 -0.70 6.88
C ARG A 5 9.15 0.27 7.93
N TRP A 6 9.41 -0.05 9.20
CA TRP A 6 9.05 0.83 10.30
C TRP A 6 9.68 2.22 10.19
N GLU A 7 10.91 2.29 9.70
CA GLU A 7 11.63 3.56 9.56
C GLU A 7 10.98 4.52 8.57
N ASP A 8 10.19 4.00 7.63
CA ASP A 8 9.53 4.78 6.59
C ASP A 8 8.15 5.30 7.02
N ILE A 9 7.67 4.92 8.20
CA ILE A 9 6.37 5.32 8.72
C ILE A 9 6.57 6.37 9.81
N ASP A 10 6.02 7.56 9.59
CA ASP A 10 6.01 8.63 10.58
C ASP A 10 4.61 8.74 11.18
N PHE A 11 4.49 8.33 12.46
CA PHE A 11 3.21 8.36 13.15
C PHE A 11 2.77 9.77 13.55
N GLU A 12 3.70 10.70 13.68
CA GLU A 12 3.39 12.09 14.03
C GLU A 12 2.78 12.84 12.84
N THR A 13 3.44 12.74 11.67
CA THR A 13 2.95 13.38 10.45
C THR A 13 1.90 12.55 9.73
N LYS A 14 1.72 11.28 10.13
CA LYS A 14 0.80 10.31 9.52
C LYS A 14 1.12 10.09 8.04
N LEU A 15 2.39 9.96 7.74
CA LEU A 15 2.88 9.72 6.39
C LEU A 15 3.72 8.46 6.34
N TRP A 16 3.57 7.72 5.24
CA TRP A 16 4.42 6.58 4.89
C TRP A 16 5.20 6.96 3.64
N GLU A 17 6.52 7.10 3.78
CA GLU A 17 7.40 7.44 2.66
C GLU A 17 8.01 6.17 2.10
N ILE A 18 7.60 5.79 0.89
CA ILE A 18 8.10 4.60 0.22
C ILE A 18 9.34 5.00 -0.60
N PRO A 19 10.54 4.45 -0.30
CA PRO A 19 11.75 4.83 -1.01
C PRO A 19 11.68 4.45 -2.50
N ALA A 20 12.42 5.20 -3.32
CA ALA A 20 12.47 4.97 -4.77
C ALA A 20 12.94 3.56 -5.11
N GLU A 21 13.83 2.98 -4.31
CA GLU A 21 14.43 1.67 -4.55
C GLU A 21 13.40 0.54 -4.55
N VAL A 22 12.32 0.68 -3.79
CA VAL A 22 11.26 -0.34 -3.72
C VAL A 22 10.08 -0.02 -4.62
N MET A 23 10.09 1.14 -5.28
CA MET A 23 9.05 1.52 -6.21
C MET A 23 9.40 1.06 -7.63
N LYS A 24 8.40 0.49 -8.32
CA LYS A 24 8.57 -0.01 -9.69
C LYS A 24 9.10 1.06 -10.64
N MET A 25 8.68 2.30 -10.47
CA MET A 25 9.06 3.42 -11.33
C MET A 25 10.28 4.20 -10.81
N LYS A 26 10.96 3.70 -9.78
CA LYS A 26 12.16 4.32 -9.20
C LYS A 26 11.92 5.77 -8.75
N ARG A 27 10.72 6.05 -8.28
CA ARG A 27 10.36 7.35 -7.69
C ARG A 27 9.86 7.13 -6.27
N PRO A 28 10.24 8.00 -5.31
CA PRO A 28 9.68 7.90 -3.97
C PRO A 28 8.18 8.19 -4.01
N HIS A 29 7.45 7.57 -3.12
CA HIS A 29 6.00 7.75 -3.03
C HIS A 29 5.62 8.01 -1.58
N ILE A 30 4.78 9.01 -1.37
CA ILE A 30 4.30 9.38 -0.04
C ILE A 30 2.82 9.02 0.06
N VAL A 31 2.47 8.22 1.05
CA VAL A 31 1.10 7.79 1.29
C VAL A 31 0.62 8.40 2.60
N PRO A 32 -0.38 9.29 2.58
CA PRO A 32 -1.03 9.73 3.81
C PRO A 32 -1.75 8.55 4.49
N LEU A 33 -1.63 8.47 5.80
CA LEU A 33 -2.22 7.39 6.58
C LEU A 33 -3.44 7.89 7.34
N SER A 34 -4.53 7.15 7.26
CA SER A 34 -5.72 7.43 8.05
C SER A 34 -5.50 7.03 9.52
N GLU A 35 -6.34 7.56 10.41
CA GLU A 35 -6.31 7.18 11.82
C GLU A 35 -6.46 5.67 12.01
N GLN A 36 -7.35 5.05 11.24
CA GLN A 36 -7.59 3.61 11.30
C GLN A 36 -6.36 2.81 10.90
N VAL A 37 -5.67 3.22 9.83
CA VAL A 37 -4.46 2.55 9.38
C VAL A 37 -3.33 2.70 10.40
N ILE A 38 -3.19 3.89 10.99
CA ILE A 38 -2.21 4.12 12.06
C ILE A 38 -2.47 3.21 13.25
N MET A 39 -3.72 3.06 13.67
CA MET A 39 -4.09 2.14 14.74
C MET A 39 -3.70 0.70 14.41
N LEU A 40 -3.92 0.27 13.17
CA LEU A 40 -3.54 -1.07 12.73
C LEU A 40 -2.02 -1.27 12.77
N PHE A 41 -1.24 -0.30 12.32
CA PHE A 41 0.21 -0.37 12.42
C PHE A 41 0.67 -0.43 13.88
N LYS A 42 0.06 0.37 14.76
CA LYS A 42 0.40 0.34 16.18
C LYS A 42 0.10 -1.01 16.83
N GLN A 43 -0.93 -1.71 16.38
CA GLN A 43 -1.23 -3.07 16.84
C GLN A 43 -0.16 -4.08 16.41
N LEU A 44 0.57 -3.79 15.34
CA LEU A 44 1.67 -4.65 14.88
C LEU A 44 2.99 -4.37 15.60
N GLU A 45 3.13 -3.23 16.27
CA GLU A 45 4.38 -2.87 16.96
C GLU A 45 4.89 -3.95 17.92
N PRO A 46 4.05 -4.55 18.80
CA PRO A 46 4.54 -5.60 19.68
C PRO A 46 5.06 -6.83 18.95
N ILE A 47 4.60 -7.05 17.71
CA ILE A 47 4.93 -8.23 16.93
C ILE A 47 6.23 -8.04 16.15
N SER A 48 6.42 -6.90 15.50
CA SER A 48 7.49 -6.74 14.52
C SER A 48 8.35 -5.48 14.68
N LYS A 49 8.09 -4.62 15.67
CA LYS A 49 8.86 -3.37 15.83
C LYS A 49 10.36 -3.59 16.06
N HIS A 50 10.74 -4.75 16.59
CA HIS A 50 12.14 -5.11 16.80
C HIS A 50 12.87 -5.46 15.51
N HIS A 51 12.15 -5.56 14.41
CA HIS A 51 12.66 -5.90 13.09
C HIS A 51 12.51 -4.72 12.15
N PRO A 52 13.33 -4.63 11.09
CA PRO A 52 13.19 -3.53 10.13
C PRO A 52 11.86 -3.54 9.37
N LEU A 53 11.32 -4.72 9.07
CA LEU A 53 10.09 -4.88 8.29
C LEU A 53 8.86 -4.89 9.19
N VAL A 54 7.79 -4.28 8.70
CA VAL A 54 6.49 -4.28 9.39
C VAL A 54 5.85 -5.66 9.31
N PHE A 55 5.85 -6.27 8.13
CA PHE A 55 5.24 -7.58 7.87
C PHE A 55 6.35 -8.63 7.75
N ILE A 56 6.66 -9.26 8.87
CA ILE A 56 7.79 -10.19 8.95
C ILE A 56 7.39 -11.60 8.50
N GLY A 57 8.35 -12.29 7.88
CA GLY A 57 8.16 -13.68 7.46
C GLY A 57 8.01 -14.61 8.65
N ARG A 58 7.21 -15.64 8.49
CA ARG A 58 6.90 -16.62 9.55
C ARG A 58 8.14 -17.37 10.04
N ASN A 59 8.98 -17.78 9.10
CA ASN A 59 10.16 -18.59 9.40
C ASN A 59 11.44 -17.76 9.57
N ASP A 60 11.48 -16.57 8.98
CA ASP A 60 12.62 -15.68 9.04
C ASP A 60 12.13 -14.23 9.10
N PRO A 61 12.24 -13.59 10.30
CA PRO A 61 11.77 -12.18 10.45
C PRO A 61 12.59 -11.17 9.64
N ARG A 62 13.74 -11.56 9.09
CA ARG A 62 14.53 -10.68 8.21
C ARG A 62 13.96 -10.60 6.82
N LYS A 63 13.02 -11.50 6.49
CA LYS A 63 12.35 -11.54 5.20
C LYS A 63 10.89 -11.10 5.36
N PRO A 64 10.31 -10.49 4.32
CA PRO A 64 8.89 -10.11 4.39
C PRO A 64 7.98 -11.34 4.28
N ILE A 65 6.69 -11.13 4.56
CA ILE A 65 5.67 -12.15 4.28
C ILE A 65 5.69 -12.52 2.80
N SER A 66 5.21 -13.71 2.47
CA SER A 66 5.18 -14.17 1.09
C SER A 66 4.21 -13.35 0.24
N LYS A 67 4.40 -13.41 -1.08
CA LYS A 67 3.51 -12.73 -2.03
C LYS A 67 2.08 -13.23 -1.93
N GLU A 68 1.91 -14.48 -1.55
CA GLU A 68 0.61 -15.15 -1.47
C GLU A 68 -0.11 -14.93 -0.14
N SER A 69 0.58 -14.36 0.87
CA SER A 69 0.05 -14.27 2.24
C SER A 69 -1.30 -13.55 2.32
N ILE A 70 -1.44 -12.43 1.62
CA ILE A 70 -2.70 -11.66 1.64
C ILE A 70 -3.84 -12.46 1.04
N ASN A 71 -3.60 -13.12 -0.09
CA ASN A 71 -4.64 -13.94 -0.73
C ASN A 71 -4.96 -15.18 0.10
N GLN A 72 -3.98 -15.75 0.79
CA GLN A 72 -4.22 -16.87 1.72
C GLN A 72 -5.14 -16.45 2.87
N VAL A 73 -4.95 -15.27 3.44
CA VAL A 73 -5.84 -14.75 4.48
C VAL A 73 -7.25 -14.55 3.93
N ILE A 74 -7.37 -14.00 2.73
CA ILE A 74 -8.67 -13.80 2.07
C ILE A 74 -9.37 -15.15 1.87
N GLU A 75 -8.65 -16.19 1.47
CA GLU A 75 -9.20 -17.53 1.31
C GLU A 75 -9.68 -18.11 2.65
N LEU A 76 -8.88 -17.93 3.72
CA LEU A 76 -9.25 -18.40 5.06
C LEU A 76 -10.51 -17.72 5.59
N LEU A 77 -10.76 -16.48 5.16
CA LEU A 77 -11.98 -15.74 5.51
C LEU A 77 -13.20 -16.16 4.69
N GLY A 78 -13.04 -17.08 3.74
CA GLY A 78 -14.15 -17.60 2.94
C GLY A 78 -14.40 -16.88 1.62
N TYR A 79 -13.46 -16.06 1.16
CA TYR A 79 -13.62 -15.27 -0.06
C TYR A 79 -12.84 -15.80 -1.26
N LYS A 80 -12.40 -17.07 -1.21
CA LYS A 80 -11.70 -17.69 -2.33
C LYS A 80 -12.54 -17.62 -3.60
N GLY A 81 -11.93 -17.12 -4.68
CA GLY A 81 -12.62 -16.94 -5.96
C GLY A 81 -13.55 -15.73 -6.03
N ARG A 82 -13.72 -14.99 -4.92
CA ARG A 82 -14.62 -13.82 -4.85
C ARG A 82 -13.86 -12.52 -4.67
N LEU A 83 -12.68 -12.57 -4.05
CA LEU A 83 -11.90 -11.39 -3.71
C LEU A 83 -10.42 -11.73 -3.72
N THR A 84 -9.58 -10.79 -4.17
CA THR A 84 -8.11 -10.89 -4.12
C THR A 84 -7.55 -9.60 -3.55
N GLY A 85 -6.27 -9.64 -3.14
CA GLY A 85 -5.57 -8.44 -2.69
C GLY A 85 -5.58 -7.35 -3.76
N HIS A 86 -5.35 -7.71 -5.01
CA HIS A 86 -5.41 -6.77 -6.14
C HIS A 86 -6.84 -6.27 -6.39
N GLY A 87 -7.83 -7.09 -6.10
CA GLY A 87 -9.25 -6.73 -6.22
C GLY A 87 -9.65 -5.59 -5.29
N PHE A 88 -9.08 -5.52 -4.08
CA PHE A 88 -9.30 -4.39 -3.17
C PHE A 88 -8.86 -3.08 -3.82
N ARG A 89 -7.71 -3.07 -4.47
CA ARG A 89 -7.19 -1.90 -5.16
C ARG A 89 -8.14 -1.45 -6.28
N HIS A 90 -8.62 -2.40 -7.06
CA HIS A 90 -9.57 -2.12 -8.14
C HIS A 90 -10.89 -1.58 -7.59
N THR A 91 -11.43 -2.20 -6.55
CA THR A 91 -12.68 -1.77 -5.90
C THR A 91 -12.55 -0.36 -5.35
N MET A 92 -11.45 -0.05 -4.68
CA MET A 92 -11.20 1.29 -4.16
C MET A 92 -11.17 2.32 -5.29
N SER A 93 -10.47 2.03 -6.37
CA SER A 93 -10.41 2.91 -7.53
C SER A 93 -11.80 3.17 -8.10
N THR A 94 -12.59 2.13 -8.28
CA THR A 94 -13.96 2.23 -8.81
C THR A 94 -14.83 3.10 -7.90
N ILE A 95 -14.83 2.86 -6.60
CA ILE A 95 -15.65 3.60 -5.64
C ILE A 95 -15.27 5.08 -5.65
N LEU A 96 -13.98 5.39 -5.63
CA LEU A 96 -13.52 6.77 -5.61
C LEU A 96 -13.89 7.52 -6.89
N HIS A 97 -13.82 6.86 -8.06
CA HIS A 97 -14.28 7.45 -9.32
C HIS A 97 -15.79 7.69 -9.31
N GLU A 98 -16.57 6.74 -8.81
CA GLU A 98 -18.03 6.88 -8.71
C GLU A 98 -18.43 8.03 -7.78
N GLN A 99 -17.66 8.30 -6.73
CA GLN A 99 -17.92 9.41 -5.83
C GLN A 99 -17.42 10.75 -6.36
N GLY A 100 -16.87 10.78 -7.56
CA GLY A 100 -16.50 12.03 -8.23
C GLY A 100 -15.13 12.58 -7.84
N PHE A 101 -14.29 11.80 -7.17
CA PHE A 101 -12.93 12.23 -6.90
C PHE A 101 -12.12 12.38 -8.18
N ASN A 102 -11.17 13.32 -8.18
CA ASN A 102 -10.31 13.56 -9.33
C ASN A 102 -9.48 12.31 -9.65
N SER A 103 -9.54 11.88 -10.91
CA SER A 103 -8.84 10.69 -11.41
C SER A 103 -7.33 10.75 -11.14
N ALA A 104 -6.71 11.93 -11.29
CA ALA A 104 -5.29 12.11 -11.03
C ALA A 104 -4.93 11.86 -9.56
N TRP A 105 -5.80 12.29 -8.64
CA TRP A 105 -5.59 12.07 -7.21
C TRP A 105 -5.69 10.58 -6.84
N ILE A 106 -6.65 9.88 -7.45
CA ILE A 106 -6.82 8.44 -7.24
C ILE A 106 -5.58 7.69 -7.73
N GLU A 107 -5.09 8.03 -8.92
CA GLU A 107 -3.89 7.40 -9.47
C GLU A 107 -2.65 7.68 -8.64
N MET A 108 -2.52 8.89 -8.08
CA MET A 108 -1.43 9.22 -7.15
C MET A 108 -1.49 8.38 -5.89
N GLN A 109 -2.66 8.24 -5.28
CA GLN A 109 -2.83 7.44 -4.05
C GLN A 109 -2.45 5.97 -4.29
N LEU A 110 -2.77 5.44 -5.46
CA LEU A 110 -2.46 4.08 -5.84
C LEU A 110 -1.03 3.90 -6.39
N ALA A 111 -0.26 4.98 -6.50
CA ALA A 111 1.03 5.00 -7.17
C ALA A 111 0.93 4.48 -8.61
N HIS A 112 -0.22 4.70 -9.23
CA HIS A 112 -0.50 4.24 -10.58
C HIS A 112 0.03 5.26 -11.58
N VAL A 113 0.93 4.82 -12.46
CA VAL A 113 1.49 5.67 -13.51
C VAL A 113 0.71 5.39 -14.79
N ASP A 114 0.13 6.44 -15.36
CA ASP A 114 -0.57 6.34 -16.65
C ASP A 114 0.46 6.12 -17.75
N LYS A 115 0.27 5.07 -18.53
CA LYS A 115 1.13 4.75 -19.68
C LYS A 115 0.90 5.70 -20.86
N ASN A 116 -0.22 6.43 -20.86
CA ASN A 116 -0.46 7.48 -21.84
C ASN A 116 0.34 8.72 -21.44
N SER A 117 1.35 9.06 -22.25
CA SER A 117 2.27 10.15 -21.95
C SER A 117 1.58 11.51 -21.80
N ILE A 118 0.54 11.76 -22.55
CA ILE A 118 -0.23 13.03 -22.49
C ILE A 118 -0.93 13.12 -21.13
N ARG A 119 -1.63 12.07 -20.74
CA ARG A 119 -2.35 12.02 -19.47
C ARG A 119 -1.38 12.02 -18.29
N GLY A 120 -0.28 11.28 -18.39
CA GLY A 120 0.75 11.27 -17.37
C GLY A 120 1.35 12.65 -17.16
N THR A 121 1.66 13.38 -18.21
CA THR A 121 2.14 14.75 -18.15
C THR A 121 1.10 15.68 -17.53
N TYR A 122 -0.15 15.54 -17.92
CA TYR A 122 -1.24 16.33 -17.37
C TYR A 122 -1.43 16.10 -15.86
N ASN A 123 -1.36 14.85 -15.43
CA ASN A 123 -1.47 14.51 -14.02
C ASN A 123 -0.34 15.11 -13.19
N HIS A 124 0.85 15.20 -13.74
CA HIS A 124 1.98 15.84 -13.07
C HIS A 124 1.81 17.36 -12.95
N ALA A 125 1.06 17.98 -13.84
CA ALA A 125 0.80 19.41 -13.80
C ALA A 125 -0.26 19.81 -12.78
N LEU A 126 -1.05 18.86 -12.34
CA LEU A 126 -2.10 19.09 -11.36
C LEU A 126 -1.60 18.81 -9.94
#